data_81e7d086246ede66c6d22b3f25435438
#
_entry.id   81e7d086246ede66c6d22b3f25435438
#
_cell.length_a   1.000
_cell.length_b   1.000
_cell.length_c   1.000
_cell.angle_alpha   90.00
_cell.angle_beta   90.00
_cell.angle_gamma   90.00
#
_symmetry.space_group_name_H-M   'P 1'
#
loop_
_entity.id
_entity.type
_entity.pdbx_description
1 polymer ?
#
loop_
_entity_poly.entity_id
_entity_poly.type
_entity_poly.pdbx_seq_one_letter_code
_entity_poly.pdbx_strand_id
1 'polypeptide(L)'
;MFIVKKLPVLNSQFILTYGDQICIAIVGLLSLLRLPEPLWGDQALFMVGGEAIRNGAVLYRDFWDVKPPGIFGVYASAGRLFGFNEIGMHGFDSIWMGALGLMLRLTLARYFTRSWIAILLPWMAVGLYLSVIQPNDQMQVETLVGLPIYTLIWCTWMAVQQPEKRSRWLFLSGVAGGIVLLFKLIFLPLMAGFWAIYLLHCLFKQRQSVGVAVGHLLVPLTLGMVMPIGPVMLYWTSQGMLGEIYDTLIKLPPRMVRELPSKPISEFVGTFVSWLKRSFPLLVLASLAGAKLWKRIDFLMMQMVVWLGLGLMVISVQTLSWWAYHFFLLLVPMAVLAGKGIDVALQSARPRWGRFVVLGSLLVLLILNVRAMAKTGYAMARSGLPTNPENLLAYQKRMSPLYPSLSEQVQWVNEPGRVPGPIYVIGNPTLYVLSRRTQAIAFLGWIPEMMLREQWGTIEKQLDQARPAYVYIERRHVKFIPPEFWPFVNRVYKPAQETPEGTWYALSQQPTG
;
A
#
# COMPACT_ATOMS: atom_id res chain seq x y z
N MET A 1 52.81 15.29 4.22
CA MET A 1 52.40 14.10 4.96
C MET A 1 51.17 14.47 5.80
N PHE A 2 49.98 14.45 5.19
CA PHE A 2 48.72 14.80 5.87
C PHE A 2 48.33 13.64 6.78
N ILE A 3 48.35 13.91 8.09
CA ILE A 3 47.82 13.00 9.12
C ILE A 3 46.31 12.95 8.92
N VAL A 4 45.82 11.97 8.15
CA VAL A 4 44.42 11.59 8.17
C VAL A 4 44.17 10.94 9.53
N LYS A 5 43.72 11.75 10.51
CA LYS A 5 43.17 11.24 11.77
C LYS A 5 42.13 10.19 11.37
N LYS A 6 42.29 8.97 11.94
CA LYS A 6 41.32 7.88 11.77
C LYS A 6 39.94 8.46 12.06
N LEU A 7 39.14 8.64 11.00
CA LEU A 7 37.71 8.89 11.17
C LEU A 7 37.19 7.83 12.15
N PRO A 8 36.42 8.21 13.16
CA PRO A 8 35.85 7.25 14.09
C PRO A 8 35.05 6.26 13.25
N VAL A 9 35.64 5.11 12.97
CA VAL A 9 34.98 3.98 12.35
C VAL A 9 33.68 3.83 13.13
N LEU A 10 32.53 3.69 12.46
CA LEU A 10 31.25 3.31 13.01
C LEU A 10 31.52 2.46 14.24
N ASN A 11 31.57 3.09 15.42
CA ASN A 11 31.94 2.39 16.64
C ASN A 11 30.79 1.42 16.88
N SER A 12 31.04 0.14 16.67
CA SER A 12 30.01 -0.90 16.82
C SER A 12 29.35 -0.85 18.20
N GLN A 13 30.07 -0.43 19.23
CA GLN A 13 29.52 -0.21 20.57
C GLN A 13 28.53 0.95 20.60
N PHE A 14 28.84 2.08 19.95
CA PHE A 14 27.92 3.22 19.87
C PHE A 14 26.61 2.83 19.18
N ILE A 15 26.68 2.12 18.02
CA ILE A 15 25.48 1.65 17.33
C ILE A 15 24.71 0.63 18.17
N LEU A 16 25.38 -0.27 18.85
CA LEU A 16 24.71 -1.23 19.73
C LEU A 16 24.05 -0.57 20.95
N THR A 17 24.60 0.54 21.42
CA THR A 17 24.08 1.25 22.59
C THR A 17 22.95 2.22 22.24
N TYR A 18 23.10 2.98 21.16
CA TYR A 18 22.19 4.08 20.83
C TYR A 18 21.45 3.91 19.49
N GLY A 19 21.80 2.91 18.68
CA GLY A 19 21.28 2.75 17.33
C GLY A 19 19.77 2.51 17.28
N ASP A 20 19.23 1.70 18.18
CA ASP A 20 17.79 1.48 18.27
C ASP A 20 17.05 2.79 18.60
N GLN A 21 17.55 3.58 19.58
CA GLN A 21 16.96 4.87 19.93
C GLN A 21 17.00 5.87 18.77
N ILE A 22 18.13 5.95 18.06
CA ILE A 22 18.30 6.84 16.92
C ILE A 22 17.34 6.43 15.77
N CYS A 23 17.28 5.14 15.45
CA CYS A 23 16.37 4.64 14.42
C CYS A 23 14.91 4.88 14.78
N ILE A 24 14.51 4.62 16.03
CA ILE A 24 13.16 4.89 16.52
C ILE A 24 12.86 6.39 16.48
N ALA A 25 13.80 7.25 16.87
CA ALA A 25 13.63 8.70 16.84
C ALA A 25 13.43 9.21 15.40
N ILE A 26 14.24 8.76 14.43
CA ILE A 26 14.12 9.16 13.03
C ILE A 26 12.78 8.69 12.46
N VAL A 27 12.44 7.40 12.60
CA VAL A 27 11.21 6.82 12.07
C VAL A 27 9.99 7.44 12.76
N GLY A 28 10.04 7.59 14.09
CA GLY A 28 8.96 8.19 14.88
C GLY A 28 8.70 9.65 14.50
N LEU A 29 9.76 10.46 14.33
CA LEU A 29 9.61 11.84 13.93
C LEU A 29 9.05 11.96 12.50
N LEU A 30 9.54 11.15 11.56
CA LEU A 30 8.97 11.08 10.20
C LEU A 30 7.48 10.70 10.24
N SER A 31 7.12 9.69 11.03
CA SER A 31 5.73 9.25 11.21
C SER A 31 4.85 10.38 11.75
N LEU A 32 5.28 11.04 12.83
CA LEU A 32 4.53 12.14 13.44
C LEU A 32 4.30 13.31 12.47
N LEU A 33 5.35 13.67 11.72
CA LEU A 33 5.25 14.75 10.73
C LEU A 33 4.29 14.43 9.59
N ARG A 34 4.05 13.15 9.30
CA ARG A 34 3.16 12.72 8.22
C ARG A 34 1.70 12.51 8.64
N LEU A 35 1.40 12.54 9.94
CA LEU A 35 0.01 12.34 10.42
C LEU A 35 -1.01 13.27 9.74
N PRO A 36 -0.77 14.59 9.58
CA PRO A 36 -1.74 15.52 9.01
C PRO A 36 -1.70 15.62 7.49
N GLU A 37 -0.93 14.76 6.79
CA GLU A 37 -0.87 14.80 5.34
C GLU A 37 -2.26 14.59 4.71
N PRO A 38 -2.52 15.23 3.54
CA PRO A 38 -3.83 15.14 2.91
C PRO A 38 -4.14 13.74 2.41
N LEU A 39 -5.35 13.26 2.60
CA LEU A 39 -5.88 12.06 1.94
C LEU A 39 -6.16 12.36 0.47
N TRP A 40 -6.00 11.35 -0.38
CA TRP A 40 -6.35 11.48 -1.80
C TRP A 40 -6.61 10.13 -2.45
N GLY A 41 -7.46 10.13 -3.49
CA GLY A 41 -7.67 8.99 -4.37
C GLY A 41 -8.05 7.70 -3.62
N ASP A 42 -7.25 6.66 -3.80
CA ASP A 42 -7.51 5.34 -3.21
C ASP A 42 -7.61 5.35 -1.69
N GLN A 43 -6.84 6.19 -0.97
CA GLN A 43 -6.96 6.28 0.48
C GLN A 43 -8.34 6.79 0.91
N ALA A 44 -8.83 7.85 0.26
CA ALA A 44 -10.16 8.39 0.53
C ALA A 44 -11.24 7.36 0.16
N LEU A 45 -11.06 6.65 -0.96
CA LEU A 45 -11.92 5.55 -1.38
C LEU A 45 -12.03 4.46 -0.32
N PHE A 46 -10.88 3.97 0.17
CA PHE A 46 -10.84 2.92 1.18
C PHE A 46 -11.42 3.40 2.51
N MET A 47 -11.22 4.67 2.84
CA MET A 47 -11.80 5.25 4.04
C MET A 47 -13.33 5.34 3.95
N VAL A 48 -13.89 5.79 2.80
CA VAL A 48 -15.33 5.79 2.55
C VAL A 48 -15.91 4.37 2.65
N GLY A 49 -15.26 3.38 2.01
CA GLY A 49 -15.68 1.98 2.09
C GLY A 49 -15.56 1.39 3.49
N GLY A 50 -14.48 1.69 4.21
CA GLY A 50 -14.29 1.27 5.60
C GLY A 50 -15.34 1.87 6.55
N GLU A 51 -15.71 3.13 6.34
CA GLU A 51 -16.76 3.80 7.11
C GLU A 51 -18.15 3.24 6.77
N ALA A 52 -18.42 2.96 5.49
CA ALA A 52 -19.66 2.30 5.06
C ALA A 52 -19.82 0.93 5.74
N ILE A 53 -18.76 0.09 5.74
CA ILE A 53 -18.76 -1.21 6.42
C ILE A 53 -18.99 -1.06 7.93
N ARG A 54 -18.34 -0.09 8.58
CA ARG A 54 -18.59 0.20 10.00
C ARG A 54 -20.06 0.53 10.27
N ASN A 55 -20.71 1.19 9.33
CA ASN A 55 -22.11 1.59 9.42
C ASN A 55 -23.08 0.48 8.94
N GLY A 56 -22.59 -0.75 8.72
CA GLY A 56 -23.41 -1.92 8.39
C GLY A 56 -23.56 -2.21 6.90
N ALA A 57 -22.89 -1.46 6.02
CA ALA A 57 -22.89 -1.76 4.59
C ALA A 57 -22.19 -3.10 4.29
N VAL A 58 -22.77 -3.89 3.39
CA VAL A 58 -22.18 -5.14 2.89
C VAL A 58 -21.37 -4.82 1.65
N LEU A 59 -20.08 -5.12 1.70
CA LEU A 59 -19.16 -4.92 0.58
C LEU A 59 -19.64 -5.71 -0.64
N TYR A 60 -19.56 -5.08 -1.80
CA TYR A 60 -20.05 -5.48 -3.13
C TYR A 60 -21.57 -5.35 -3.34
N ARG A 61 -22.40 -5.26 -2.30
CA ARG A 61 -23.83 -4.95 -2.42
C ARG A 61 -24.11 -3.46 -2.22
N ASP A 62 -23.69 -2.93 -1.07
CA ASP A 62 -24.01 -1.56 -0.65
C ASP A 62 -22.84 -0.59 -0.90
N PHE A 63 -21.65 -1.13 -1.07
CA PHE A 63 -20.42 -0.43 -1.49
C PHE A 63 -19.63 -1.37 -2.39
N TRP A 64 -19.41 -0.96 -3.64
CA TRP A 64 -18.77 -1.82 -4.63
C TRP A 64 -17.42 -1.27 -5.09
N ASP A 65 -16.41 -2.13 -5.11
CA ASP A 65 -15.08 -1.90 -5.71
C ASP A 65 -14.51 -3.24 -6.19
N VAL A 66 -13.57 -3.21 -7.14
CA VAL A 66 -12.90 -4.41 -7.68
C VAL A 66 -11.88 -5.02 -6.71
N LYS A 67 -11.51 -4.32 -5.64
CA LYS A 67 -10.50 -4.77 -4.69
C LYS A 67 -11.06 -5.78 -3.69
N PRO A 68 -10.25 -6.79 -3.27
CA PRO A 68 -10.63 -7.72 -2.21
C PRO A 68 -10.84 -7.03 -0.84
N PRO A 69 -11.49 -7.71 0.12
CA PRO A 69 -12.01 -7.09 1.35
C PRO A 69 -10.94 -6.64 2.34
N GLY A 70 -9.72 -7.16 2.26
CA GLY A 70 -8.68 -6.92 3.26
C GLY A 70 -8.37 -5.45 3.45
N ILE A 71 -8.29 -4.67 2.36
CA ILE A 71 -8.01 -3.24 2.46
C ILE A 71 -9.14 -2.48 3.17
N PHE A 72 -10.39 -2.78 2.84
CA PHE A 72 -11.55 -2.15 3.48
C PHE A 72 -11.66 -2.55 4.96
N GLY A 73 -11.36 -3.81 5.30
CA GLY A 73 -11.28 -4.28 6.68
C GLY A 73 -10.21 -3.57 7.50
N VAL A 74 -9.05 -3.29 6.91
CA VAL A 74 -7.99 -2.49 7.54
C VAL A 74 -8.47 -1.07 7.78
N TYR A 75 -9.05 -0.40 6.78
CA TYR A 75 -9.54 0.97 6.94
C TYR A 75 -10.72 1.07 7.92
N ALA A 76 -11.63 0.08 7.92
CA ALA A 76 -12.71 0.01 8.92
C ALA A 76 -12.15 -0.13 10.34
N SER A 77 -11.12 -0.98 10.53
CA SER A 77 -10.47 -1.18 11.83
C SER A 77 -9.68 0.06 12.26
N ALA A 78 -8.90 0.65 11.36
CA ALA A 78 -8.15 1.88 11.60
C ALA A 78 -9.08 3.02 12.01
N GLY A 79 -10.17 3.23 11.23
CA GLY A 79 -11.14 4.27 11.51
C GLY A 79 -11.91 4.06 12.81
N ARG A 80 -12.19 2.80 13.18
CA ARG A 80 -12.83 2.47 14.47
C ARG A 80 -11.91 2.76 15.66
N LEU A 81 -10.61 2.52 15.52
CA LEU A 81 -9.64 2.66 16.61
C LEU A 81 -9.11 4.09 16.75
N PHE A 82 -8.88 4.78 15.63
CA PHE A 82 -8.18 6.07 15.59
C PHE A 82 -8.98 7.20 14.97
N GLY A 83 -10.18 6.93 14.42
CA GLY A 83 -11.05 7.89 13.74
C GLY A 83 -10.92 7.86 12.23
N PHE A 84 -12.05 8.14 11.53
CA PHE A 84 -12.12 8.25 10.07
C PHE A 84 -11.68 9.66 9.62
N ASN A 85 -10.38 9.89 9.74
CA ASN A 85 -9.71 11.13 9.33
C ASN A 85 -8.24 10.84 9.01
N GLU A 86 -7.53 11.84 8.49
CA GLU A 86 -6.14 11.72 8.06
C GLU A 86 -5.23 11.22 9.20
N ILE A 87 -5.36 11.83 10.37
CA ILE A 87 -4.51 11.51 11.55
C ILE A 87 -4.72 10.06 11.96
N GLY A 88 -5.98 9.60 11.99
CA GLY A 88 -6.31 8.23 12.35
C GLY A 88 -5.74 7.21 11.36
N MET A 89 -5.88 7.47 10.06
CA MET A 89 -5.38 6.57 9.00
C MET A 89 -3.85 6.53 8.99
N HIS A 90 -3.18 7.67 8.98
CA HIS A 90 -1.72 7.72 8.99
C HIS A 90 -1.11 7.28 10.32
N GLY A 91 -1.84 7.44 11.43
CA GLY A 91 -1.47 6.87 12.73
C GLY A 91 -1.45 5.33 12.70
N PHE A 92 -2.47 4.72 12.10
CA PHE A 92 -2.50 3.28 11.88
C PHE A 92 -1.35 2.82 10.97
N ASP A 93 -1.13 3.50 9.83
CA ASP A 93 -0.01 3.20 8.91
C ASP A 93 1.34 3.24 9.66
N SER A 94 1.56 4.25 10.49
CA SER A 94 2.77 4.39 11.31
C SER A 94 2.98 3.23 12.27
N ILE A 95 1.91 2.76 12.93
CA ILE A 95 1.94 1.60 13.83
C ILE A 95 2.23 0.33 13.03
N TRP A 96 1.57 0.15 11.88
CA TRP A 96 1.75 -1.01 11.02
C TRP A 96 3.17 -1.11 10.46
N MET A 97 3.70 0.00 9.96
CA MET A 97 5.08 0.08 9.48
C MET A 97 6.09 -0.04 10.63
N GLY A 98 5.77 0.49 11.80
CA GLY A 98 6.54 0.27 13.03
C GLY A 98 6.62 -1.21 13.41
N ALA A 99 5.50 -1.94 13.31
CA ALA A 99 5.46 -3.38 13.55
C ALA A 99 6.30 -4.16 12.53
N LEU A 100 6.26 -3.78 11.24
CA LEU A 100 7.15 -4.33 10.21
C LEU A 100 8.63 -4.08 10.56
N GLY A 101 8.99 -2.84 10.90
CA GLY A 101 10.35 -2.49 11.29
C GLY A 101 10.83 -3.29 12.50
N LEU A 102 9.99 -3.39 13.54
CA LEU A 102 10.29 -4.18 14.75
C LEU A 102 10.47 -5.66 14.41
N MET A 103 9.60 -6.22 13.57
CA MET A 103 9.71 -7.61 13.15
C MET A 103 11.02 -7.87 12.41
N LEU A 104 11.40 -7.01 11.45
CA LEU A 104 12.71 -7.09 10.77
C LEU A 104 13.86 -7.05 11.76
N ARG A 105 13.82 -6.10 12.70
CA ARG A 105 14.85 -5.92 13.74
C ARG A 105 15.03 -7.15 14.61
N LEU A 106 13.93 -7.72 15.11
CA LEU A 106 13.96 -8.84 16.05
C LEU A 106 14.31 -10.16 15.37
N THR A 107 13.74 -10.45 14.21
CA THR A 107 13.91 -11.73 13.53
C THR A 107 15.29 -11.85 12.87
N LEU A 108 15.88 -10.75 12.41
CA LEU A 108 17.18 -10.74 11.72
C LEU A 108 18.36 -10.36 12.65
N ALA A 109 18.12 -10.16 13.95
CA ALA A 109 19.15 -9.80 14.91
C ALA A 109 20.34 -10.77 14.93
N ARG A 110 20.08 -12.07 14.76
CA ARG A 110 21.08 -13.14 14.75
C ARG A 110 21.47 -13.65 13.37
N TYR A 111 20.87 -13.06 12.32
CA TYR A 111 21.10 -13.50 10.95
C TYR A 111 22.40 -12.92 10.37
N PHE A 112 22.68 -11.66 10.65
CA PHE A 112 23.87 -10.98 10.14
C PHE A 112 25.09 -11.29 11.01
N THR A 113 26.27 -11.30 10.41
CA THR A 113 27.54 -11.46 11.13
C THR A 113 27.72 -10.38 12.20
N ARG A 114 27.19 -9.17 11.90
CA ARG A 114 27.15 -8.03 12.83
C ARG A 114 25.73 -7.71 13.22
N SER A 115 25.34 -7.96 14.46
CA SER A 115 23.96 -7.77 14.96
C SER A 115 23.45 -6.33 14.81
N TRP A 116 24.33 -5.33 14.79
CA TRP A 116 23.95 -3.93 14.61
C TRP A 116 23.36 -3.64 13.21
N ILE A 117 23.62 -4.49 12.19
CA ILE A 117 22.99 -4.32 10.86
C ILE A 117 21.47 -4.45 10.95
N ALA A 118 20.99 -5.35 11.80
CA ALA A 118 19.55 -5.51 12.03
C ALA A 118 18.92 -4.26 12.68
N ILE A 119 19.69 -3.48 13.45
CA ILE A 119 19.24 -2.20 14.03
C ILE A 119 18.91 -1.17 12.93
N LEU A 120 19.64 -1.20 11.83
CA LEU A 120 19.42 -0.27 10.72
C LEU A 120 18.20 -0.64 9.84
N LEU A 121 17.72 -1.88 9.88
CA LEU A 121 16.65 -2.32 8.97
C LEU A 121 15.35 -1.53 9.10
N PRO A 122 14.83 -1.21 10.29
CA PRO A 122 13.67 -0.35 10.44
C PRO A 122 13.85 1.01 9.77
N TRP A 123 15.00 1.63 9.96
CA TRP A 123 15.32 2.89 9.33
C TRP A 123 15.49 2.77 7.81
N MET A 124 16.15 1.72 7.33
CA MET A 124 16.35 1.47 5.89
C MET A 124 15.03 1.18 5.17
N ALA A 125 14.12 0.42 5.77
CA ALA A 125 12.82 0.11 5.21
C ALA A 125 11.81 1.25 5.48
N VAL A 126 11.45 1.46 6.74
CA VAL A 126 10.37 2.37 7.11
C VAL A 126 10.79 3.84 6.95
N GLY A 127 12.04 4.18 7.32
CA GLY A 127 12.57 5.53 7.14
C GLY A 127 12.65 5.93 5.67
N LEU A 128 13.05 5.03 4.76
CA LEU A 128 13.00 5.29 3.32
C LEU A 128 11.55 5.46 2.84
N TYR A 129 10.64 4.53 3.20
CA TYR A 129 9.23 4.63 2.87
C TYR A 129 8.67 6.01 3.22
N LEU A 130 8.77 6.40 4.48
CA LEU A 130 8.27 7.69 4.97
C LEU A 130 8.94 8.91 4.31
N SER A 131 10.14 8.76 3.75
CA SER A 131 10.85 9.87 3.11
C SER A 131 10.51 10.05 1.64
N VAL A 132 10.17 8.97 0.94
CA VAL A 132 9.98 9.01 -0.53
C VAL A 132 8.53 8.85 -0.97
N ILE A 133 7.66 8.41 -0.05
CA ILE A 133 6.24 8.28 -0.33
C ILE A 133 5.58 9.64 -0.56
N GLN A 134 4.62 9.67 -1.46
CA GLN A 134 3.76 10.84 -1.63
C GLN A 134 2.53 10.72 -0.73
N PRO A 135 1.86 11.83 -0.38
CA PRO A 135 0.68 11.79 0.47
C PRO A 135 -0.40 10.82 -0.02
N ASN A 136 -0.61 10.76 -1.34
CA ASN A 136 -1.60 9.89 -1.99
C ASN A 136 -1.22 8.42 -2.05
N ASP A 137 0.03 8.05 -1.73
CA ASP A 137 0.54 6.69 -1.86
C ASP A 137 0.66 5.98 -0.49
N GLN A 138 0.34 6.66 0.62
CA GLN A 138 0.39 6.07 1.97
C GLN A 138 -0.70 5.02 2.15
N MET A 139 -0.47 4.06 3.04
CA MET A 139 -1.43 3.03 3.45
C MET A 139 -2.06 2.27 2.26
N GLN A 140 -1.29 2.08 1.17
CA GLN A 140 -1.69 1.30 0.01
C GLN A 140 -1.51 -0.21 0.26
N VAL A 141 -2.21 -1.02 -0.50
CA VAL A 141 -2.16 -2.50 -0.39
C VAL A 141 -0.72 -3.01 -0.45
N GLU A 142 0.09 -2.52 -1.39
CA GLU A 142 1.48 -2.95 -1.60
C GLU A 142 2.40 -2.65 -0.43
N THR A 143 2.10 -1.62 0.34
CA THR A 143 2.81 -1.29 1.58
C THR A 143 2.35 -2.18 2.72
N LEU A 144 1.04 -2.30 2.89
CA LEU A 144 0.44 -3.06 4.00
C LEU A 144 0.76 -4.56 3.93
N VAL A 145 0.80 -5.14 2.73
CA VAL A 145 1.15 -6.57 2.57
C VAL A 145 2.61 -6.89 2.88
N GLY A 146 3.49 -5.89 2.99
CA GLY A 146 4.89 -6.10 3.34
C GLY A 146 5.08 -6.87 4.64
N LEU A 147 4.30 -6.56 5.68
CA LEU A 147 4.34 -7.25 6.96
C LEU A 147 3.87 -8.72 6.86
N PRO A 148 2.67 -9.04 6.34
CA PRO A 148 2.24 -10.43 6.23
C PRO A 148 3.08 -11.25 5.24
N ILE A 149 3.58 -10.70 4.12
CA ILE A 149 4.49 -11.42 3.23
C ILE A 149 5.81 -11.74 3.95
N TYR A 150 6.39 -10.79 4.67
CA TYR A 150 7.59 -11.05 5.44
C TYR A 150 7.34 -12.10 6.53
N THR A 151 6.20 -12.04 7.22
CA THR A 151 5.78 -13.06 8.21
C THR A 151 5.72 -14.45 7.59
N LEU A 152 5.11 -14.59 6.41
CA LEU A 152 5.05 -15.84 5.66
C LEU A 152 6.46 -16.39 5.41
N ILE A 153 7.37 -15.56 4.89
CA ILE A 153 8.75 -15.93 4.60
C ILE A 153 9.49 -16.34 5.87
N TRP A 154 9.38 -15.54 6.93
CA TRP A 154 10.03 -15.84 8.20
C TRP A 154 9.53 -17.17 8.79
N CYS A 155 8.23 -17.43 8.73
CA CYS A 155 7.66 -18.69 9.18
C CYS A 155 8.16 -19.88 8.36
N THR A 156 8.26 -19.76 7.03
CA THR A 156 8.84 -20.84 6.20
C THR A 156 10.32 -21.05 6.51
N TRP A 157 11.08 -19.99 6.80
CA TRP A 157 12.45 -20.10 7.25
C TRP A 157 12.57 -20.78 8.61
N MET A 158 11.72 -20.44 9.58
CA MET A 158 11.65 -21.09 10.89
C MET A 158 11.26 -22.58 10.79
N ALA A 159 10.41 -22.95 9.82
CA ALA A 159 10.07 -24.35 9.55
C ALA A 159 11.29 -25.17 9.08
N VAL A 160 12.25 -24.53 8.40
CA VAL A 160 13.53 -25.13 8.03
C VAL A 160 14.48 -25.20 9.23
N GLN A 161 14.53 -24.16 10.07
CA GLN A 161 15.44 -24.08 11.23
C GLN A 161 15.00 -24.95 12.41
N GLN A 162 13.70 -25.20 12.56
CA GLN A 162 13.09 -25.94 13.67
C GLN A 162 12.17 -27.05 13.11
N PRO A 163 12.73 -28.14 12.60
CA PRO A 163 11.96 -29.23 11.99
C PRO A 163 10.91 -29.86 12.91
N GLU A 164 11.16 -29.87 14.21
CA GLU A 164 10.25 -30.38 15.26
C GLU A 164 8.99 -29.52 15.42
N LYS A 165 9.02 -28.25 15.03
CA LYS A 165 7.89 -27.30 15.07
C LYS A 165 7.39 -26.93 13.67
N ARG A 166 7.80 -27.71 12.65
CA ARG A 166 7.52 -27.45 11.24
C ARG A 166 6.06 -27.13 10.95
N SER A 167 5.15 -28.01 11.38
CA SER A 167 3.71 -27.85 11.11
C SER A 167 3.15 -26.55 11.69
N ARG A 168 3.59 -26.13 12.90
CA ARG A 168 3.20 -24.87 13.49
C ARG A 168 3.67 -23.67 12.66
N TRP A 169 4.92 -23.69 12.21
CA TRP A 169 5.45 -22.59 11.42
C TRP A 169 4.81 -22.50 10.02
N LEU A 170 4.53 -23.66 9.40
CA LEU A 170 3.82 -23.68 8.11
C LEU A 170 2.36 -23.27 8.26
N PHE A 171 1.70 -23.63 9.36
CA PHE A 171 0.37 -23.11 9.67
C PHE A 171 0.37 -21.57 9.77
N LEU A 172 1.29 -20.99 10.52
CA LEU A 172 1.42 -19.54 10.64
C LEU A 172 1.79 -18.88 9.30
N SER A 173 2.61 -19.55 8.47
CA SER A 173 2.86 -19.13 7.09
C SER A 173 1.57 -19.12 6.25
N GLY A 174 0.71 -20.13 6.43
CA GLY A 174 -0.61 -20.19 5.82
C GLY A 174 -1.53 -19.05 6.28
N VAL A 175 -1.58 -18.76 7.58
CA VAL A 175 -2.34 -17.63 8.12
C VAL A 175 -1.90 -16.32 7.46
N ALA A 176 -0.60 -16.07 7.42
CA ALA A 176 -0.05 -14.88 6.77
C ALA A 176 -0.39 -14.83 5.26
N GLY A 177 -0.32 -15.99 4.58
CA GLY A 177 -0.72 -16.12 3.17
C GLY A 177 -2.20 -15.85 2.94
N GLY A 178 -3.08 -16.33 3.80
CA GLY A 178 -4.51 -16.04 3.73
C GLY A 178 -4.80 -14.54 3.91
N ILE A 179 -4.10 -13.87 4.81
CA ILE A 179 -4.17 -12.40 4.97
C ILE A 179 -3.73 -11.69 3.66
N VAL A 180 -2.63 -12.14 3.04
CA VAL A 180 -2.15 -11.56 1.76
C VAL A 180 -3.21 -11.71 0.66
N LEU A 181 -3.88 -12.86 0.56
CA LEU A 181 -4.95 -13.08 -0.43
C LEU A 181 -6.18 -12.20 -0.19
N LEU A 182 -6.52 -11.92 1.07
CA LEU A 182 -7.58 -10.96 1.39
C LEU A 182 -7.25 -9.54 0.93
N PHE A 183 -5.97 -9.19 0.74
CA PHE A 183 -5.57 -7.90 0.16
C PHE A 183 -5.61 -7.88 -1.36
N LYS A 184 -4.99 -8.88 -2.03
CA LYS A 184 -4.97 -9.00 -3.51
C LYS A 184 -4.67 -10.43 -3.95
N LEU A 185 -5.51 -11.00 -4.79
CA LEU A 185 -5.32 -12.35 -5.34
C LEU A 185 -4.11 -12.45 -6.27
N ILE A 186 -3.70 -11.35 -6.90
CA ILE A 186 -2.54 -11.30 -7.79
C ILE A 186 -1.21 -11.64 -7.09
N PHE A 187 -1.17 -11.66 -5.76
CA PHE A 187 0.01 -12.07 -5.01
C PHE A 187 0.14 -13.60 -4.85
N LEU A 188 -0.83 -14.38 -5.34
CA LEU A 188 -0.77 -15.85 -5.28
C LEU A 188 0.50 -16.43 -5.93
N PRO A 189 0.96 -16.02 -7.14
CA PRO A 189 2.20 -16.52 -7.72
C PRO A 189 3.43 -16.21 -6.86
N LEU A 190 3.47 -15.05 -6.20
CA LEU A 190 4.54 -14.66 -5.30
C LEU A 190 4.63 -15.61 -4.09
N MET A 191 3.50 -15.87 -3.44
CA MET A 191 3.44 -16.81 -2.31
C MET A 191 3.76 -18.25 -2.72
N ALA A 192 3.23 -18.68 -3.86
CA ALA A 192 3.54 -20.00 -4.43
C ALA A 192 5.05 -20.16 -4.67
N GLY A 193 5.73 -19.12 -5.14
CA GLY A 193 7.18 -19.09 -5.28
C GLY A 193 7.92 -19.33 -3.95
N PHE A 194 7.48 -18.71 -2.87
CA PHE A 194 8.08 -18.91 -1.54
C PHE A 194 7.88 -20.35 -1.02
N TRP A 195 6.69 -20.90 -1.17
CA TRP A 195 6.41 -22.27 -0.77
C TRP A 195 7.09 -23.29 -1.68
N ALA A 196 7.26 -22.98 -2.97
CA ALA A 196 8.05 -23.80 -3.89
C ALA A 196 9.51 -23.88 -3.46
N ILE A 197 10.14 -22.77 -3.03
CA ILE A 197 11.52 -22.79 -2.49
C ILE A 197 11.60 -23.70 -1.26
N TYR A 198 10.59 -23.63 -0.37
CA TYR A 198 10.53 -24.50 0.80
C TYR A 198 10.42 -25.97 0.37
N LEU A 199 9.54 -26.30 -0.58
CA LEU A 199 9.37 -27.65 -1.11
C LEU A 199 10.68 -28.17 -1.74
N LEU A 200 11.32 -27.35 -2.58
CA LEU A 200 12.61 -27.70 -3.20
C LEU A 200 13.69 -27.92 -2.14
N HIS A 201 13.72 -27.14 -1.07
CA HIS A 201 14.62 -27.37 0.05
C HIS A 201 14.38 -28.73 0.72
N CYS A 202 13.12 -29.11 0.97
CA CYS A 202 12.79 -30.42 1.53
C CYS A 202 13.20 -31.57 0.62
N LEU A 203 12.95 -31.45 -0.70
CA LEU A 203 13.29 -32.49 -1.68
C LEU A 203 14.79 -32.65 -1.85
N PHE A 204 15.51 -31.56 -2.11
CA PHE A 204 16.93 -31.63 -2.51
C PHE A 204 17.91 -31.58 -1.34
N LYS A 205 17.62 -30.83 -0.28
CA LYS A 205 18.51 -30.70 0.88
C LYS A 205 18.19 -31.70 1.98
N GLN A 206 16.91 -31.93 2.26
CA GLN A 206 16.48 -32.89 3.28
C GLN A 206 16.21 -34.29 2.71
N ARG A 207 16.27 -34.45 1.40
CA ARG A 207 16.08 -35.74 0.67
C ARG A 207 14.74 -36.42 1.03
N GLN A 208 13.69 -35.65 1.27
CA GLN A 208 12.36 -36.18 1.54
C GLN A 208 11.73 -36.71 0.23
N SER A 209 10.88 -37.75 0.33
CA SER A 209 10.04 -38.15 -0.79
C SER A 209 9.00 -37.06 -1.13
N VAL A 210 8.58 -36.97 -2.38
CA VAL A 210 7.64 -35.96 -2.87
C VAL A 210 6.34 -35.97 -2.06
N GLY A 211 5.75 -37.14 -1.84
CA GLY A 211 4.49 -37.28 -1.10
C GLY A 211 4.58 -36.76 0.34
N VAL A 212 5.68 -37.10 1.03
CA VAL A 212 5.92 -36.61 2.40
C VAL A 212 6.16 -35.09 2.44
N ALA A 213 6.99 -34.57 1.54
CA ALA A 213 7.27 -33.13 1.49
C ALA A 213 6.02 -32.31 1.16
N VAL A 214 5.21 -32.75 0.19
CA VAL A 214 3.95 -32.12 -0.20
C VAL A 214 2.92 -32.20 0.93
N GLY A 215 2.73 -33.35 1.56
CA GLY A 215 1.79 -33.52 2.67
C GLY A 215 2.15 -32.63 3.88
N HIS A 216 3.45 -32.58 4.23
CA HIS A 216 3.94 -31.73 5.30
C HIS A 216 3.77 -30.23 5.01
N LEU A 217 3.76 -29.83 3.74
CA LEU A 217 3.55 -28.45 3.32
C LEU A 217 2.07 -28.10 3.24
N LEU A 218 1.29 -28.82 2.43
CA LEU A 218 -0.05 -28.43 2.03
C LEU A 218 -1.05 -28.44 3.19
N VAL A 219 -1.03 -29.47 4.05
CA VAL A 219 -2.03 -29.59 5.14
C VAL A 219 -1.96 -28.39 6.10
N PRO A 220 -0.80 -28.08 6.73
CA PRO A 220 -0.76 -26.94 7.65
C PRO A 220 -0.96 -25.60 6.95
N LEU A 221 -0.48 -25.43 5.70
CA LEU A 221 -0.71 -24.20 4.93
C LEU A 221 -2.19 -23.98 4.67
N THR A 222 -2.91 -24.97 4.17
CA THR A 222 -4.34 -24.86 3.86
C THR A 222 -5.14 -24.54 5.11
N LEU A 223 -4.89 -25.26 6.21
CA LEU A 223 -5.54 -24.98 7.50
C LEU A 223 -5.24 -23.56 7.97
N GLY A 224 -3.99 -23.11 7.82
CA GLY A 224 -3.60 -21.74 8.15
C GLY A 224 -4.31 -20.70 7.29
N MET A 225 -4.40 -20.90 5.96
CA MET A 225 -5.10 -19.97 5.05
C MET A 225 -6.61 -19.89 5.31
N VAL A 226 -7.24 -21.01 5.67
CA VAL A 226 -8.66 -21.05 6.00
C VAL A 226 -8.98 -20.19 7.22
N MET A 227 -8.05 -20.04 8.16
CA MET A 227 -8.29 -19.26 9.38
C MET A 227 -8.71 -17.78 9.12
N PRO A 228 -8.01 -16.96 8.31
CA PRO A 228 -8.46 -15.61 8.00
C PRO A 228 -9.49 -15.53 6.87
N ILE A 229 -9.48 -16.46 5.90
CA ILE A 229 -10.40 -16.44 4.75
C ILE A 229 -11.77 -17.00 5.14
N GLY A 230 -11.80 -18.05 5.94
CA GLY A 230 -13.03 -18.78 6.32
C GLY A 230 -14.11 -17.87 6.95
N PRO A 231 -13.81 -17.07 7.97
CA PRO A 231 -14.78 -16.15 8.57
C PRO A 231 -15.35 -15.14 7.57
N VAL A 232 -14.51 -14.63 6.66
CA VAL A 232 -14.94 -13.70 5.61
C VAL A 232 -15.88 -14.38 4.62
N MET A 233 -15.55 -15.60 4.20
CA MET A 233 -16.40 -16.40 3.30
C MET A 233 -17.72 -16.80 3.97
N LEU A 234 -17.69 -17.17 5.24
CA LEU A 234 -18.90 -17.48 6.02
C LEU A 234 -19.83 -16.26 6.15
N TYR A 235 -19.26 -15.09 6.44
CA TYR A 235 -20.01 -13.84 6.46
C TYR A 235 -20.69 -13.57 5.13
N TRP A 236 -19.98 -13.66 4.00
CA TRP A 236 -20.56 -13.43 2.68
C TRP A 236 -21.60 -14.49 2.27
N THR A 237 -21.38 -15.75 2.68
CA THR A 237 -22.38 -16.80 2.49
C THR A 237 -23.67 -16.45 3.21
N SER A 238 -23.58 -15.96 4.47
CA SER A 238 -24.75 -15.53 5.24
C SER A 238 -25.47 -14.31 4.63
N GLN A 239 -24.77 -13.49 3.83
CA GLN A 239 -25.34 -12.35 3.11
C GLN A 239 -25.83 -12.70 1.69
N GLY A 240 -25.68 -13.94 1.24
CA GLY A 240 -26.05 -14.38 -0.12
C GLY A 240 -25.15 -13.83 -1.23
N MET A 241 -23.91 -13.39 -0.93
CA MET A 241 -23.05 -12.60 -1.81
C MET A 241 -22.00 -13.39 -2.59
N LEU A 242 -22.02 -14.74 -2.53
CA LEU A 242 -20.97 -15.55 -3.16
C LEU A 242 -20.88 -15.37 -4.69
N GLY A 243 -22.03 -15.16 -5.35
CA GLY A 243 -22.09 -14.91 -6.80
C GLY A 243 -21.37 -13.61 -7.18
N GLU A 244 -21.72 -12.52 -6.53
CA GLU A 244 -21.17 -11.19 -6.74
C GLU A 244 -19.66 -11.14 -6.46
N ILE A 245 -19.22 -11.86 -5.42
CA ILE A 245 -17.80 -11.96 -5.07
C ILE A 245 -17.03 -12.72 -6.14
N TYR A 246 -17.55 -13.84 -6.59
CA TYR A 246 -16.95 -14.61 -7.67
C TYR A 246 -16.88 -13.78 -8.97
N ASP A 247 -17.95 -13.09 -9.31
CA ASP A 247 -18.00 -12.24 -10.49
C ASP A 247 -17.03 -11.06 -10.38
N THR A 248 -16.98 -10.40 -9.22
CA THR A 248 -16.11 -9.23 -8.98
C THR A 248 -14.63 -9.60 -8.87
N LEU A 249 -14.27 -10.64 -8.11
CA LEU A 249 -12.87 -10.93 -7.79
C LEU A 249 -12.21 -11.92 -8.75
N ILE A 250 -12.98 -12.76 -9.43
CA ILE A 250 -12.45 -13.83 -10.29
C ILE A 250 -12.72 -13.55 -11.77
N LYS A 251 -13.97 -13.23 -12.15
CA LYS A 251 -14.33 -13.05 -13.57
C LYS A 251 -13.99 -11.65 -14.10
N LEU A 252 -14.22 -10.61 -13.32
CA LEU A 252 -14.06 -9.23 -13.76
C LEU A 252 -12.62 -8.85 -14.08
N PRO A 253 -11.58 -9.11 -13.23
CA PRO A 253 -10.22 -8.65 -13.51
C PRO A 253 -9.63 -9.16 -14.85
N PRO A 254 -9.76 -10.44 -15.24
CA PRO A 254 -9.31 -10.89 -16.56
C PRO A 254 -10.08 -10.24 -17.72
N ARG A 255 -11.36 -9.93 -17.52
CA ARG A 255 -12.16 -9.20 -18.52
C ARG A 255 -11.67 -7.77 -18.68
N MET A 256 -11.42 -7.07 -17.58
CA MET A 256 -10.88 -5.71 -17.62
C MET A 256 -9.56 -5.64 -18.40
N VAL A 257 -8.63 -6.58 -18.13
CA VAL A 257 -7.34 -6.64 -18.84
C VAL A 257 -7.52 -6.91 -20.35
N ARG A 258 -8.54 -7.67 -20.73
CA ARG A 258 -8.81 -8.01 -22.14
C ARG A 258 -9.56 -6.91 -22.90
N GLU A 259 -10.52 -6.26 -22.24
CA GLU A 259 -11.48 -5.35 -22.87
C GLU A 259 -11.05 -3.87 -22.77
N LEU A 260 -10.24 -3.51 -21.77
CA LEU A 260 -9.75 -2.14 -21.60
C LEU A 260 -8.37 -1.93 -22.22
N PRO A 261 -8.08 -0.73 -22.72
CA PRO A 261 -6.78 -0.42 -23.29
C PRO A 261 -5.68 -0.46 -22.20
N SER A 262 -4.65 -1.26 -22.45
CA SER A 262 -3.46 -1.26 -21.60
C SER A 262 -2.73 0.07 -21.68
N LYS A 263 -2.13 0.50 -20.57
CA LYS A 263 -1.26 1.67 -20.55
C LYS A 263 0.00 1.43 -21.40
N PRO A 264 0.58 2.49 -22.01
CA PRO A 264 1.81 2.35 -22.78
C PRO A 264 2.97 1.93 -21.88
N ILE A 265 3.85 1.05 -22.37
CA ILE A 265 5.01 0.54 -21.64
C ILE A 265 5.93 1.64 -21.11
N SER A 266 5.93 2.82 -21.73
CA SER A 266 6.65 3.99 -21.25
C SER A 266 6.22 4.44 -19.86
N GLU A 267 4.95 4.26 -19.47
CA GLU A 267 4.49 4.55 -18.09
C GLU A 267 5.12 3.58 -17.08
N PHE A 268 5.18 2.27 -17.41
CA PHE A 268 5.90 1.30 -16.58
C PHE A 268 7.36 1.68 -16.42
N VAL A 269 8.04 1.95 -17.53
CA VAL A 269 9.47 2.33 -17.51
C VAL A 269 9.67 3.61 -16.71
N GLY A 270 8.81 4.62 -16.89
CA GLY A 270 8.87 5.90 -16.16
C GLY A 270 8.71 5.71 -14.65
N THR A 271 7.71 4.94 -14.21
CA THR A 271 7.48 4.63 -12.79
C THR A 271 8.59 3.77 -12.20
N PHE A 272 9.08 2.77 -12.95
CA PHE A 272 10.21 1.93 -12.54
C PHE A 272 11.48 2.75 -12.35
N VAL A 273 11.85 3.61 -13.31
CA VAL A 273 13.02 4.49 -13.20
C VAL A 273 12.87 5.47 -12.02
N SER A 274 11.67 6.01 -11.82
CA SER A 274 11.38 6.86 -10.65
C SER A 274 11.60 6.11 -9.34
N TRP A 275 11.14 4.86 -9.26
CA TRP A 275 11.36 4.01 -8.09
C TRP A 275 12.85 3.69 -7.88
N LEU A 276 13.59 3.34 -8.95
CA LEU A 276 15.04 3.13 -8.85
C LEU A 276 15.77 4.35 -8.28
N LYS A 277 15.41 5.56 -8.73
CA LYS A 277 16.01 6.81 -8.23
C LYS A 277 15.69 7.03 -6.74
N ARG A 278 14.46 6.79 -6.31
CA ARG A 278 14.03 6.94 -4.91
C ARG A 278 14.66 5.90 -3.98
N SER A 279 14.86 4.67 -4.49
CA SER A 279 15.42 3.54 -3.75
C SER A 279 16.94 3.37 -3.93
N PHE A 280 17.60 4.30 -4.63
CA PHE A 280 19.01 4.22 -5.02
C PHE A 280 19.95 3.80 -3.89
N PRO A 281 19.87 4.37 -2.66
CA PRO A 281 20.80 3.96 -1.58
C PRO A 281 20.65 2.49 -1.20
N LEU A 282 19.43 1.94 -1.20
CA LEU A 282 19.21 0.52 -0.92
C LEU A 282 19.67 -0.37 -2.09
N LEU A 283 19.47 0.07 -3.34
CA LEU A 283 19.93 -0.66 -4.53
C LEU A 283 21.45 -0.81 -4.53
N VAL A 284 22.18 0.29 -4.25
CA VAL A 284 23.64 0.26 -4.14
C VAL A 284 24.09 -0.70 -3.05
N LEU A 285 23.48 -0.65 -1.87
CA LEU A 285 23.81 -1.56 -0.79
C LEU A 285 23.47 -3.02 -1.14
N ALA A 286 22.32 -3.28 -1.73
CA ALA A 286 21.91 -4.64 -2.14
C ALA A 286 22.83 -5.22 -3.22
N SER A 287 23.33 -4.40 -4.16
CA SER A 287 24.27 -4.85 -5.20
C SER A 287 25.58 -5.39 -4.63
N LEU A 288 26.04 -4.88 -3.46
CA LEU A 288 27.23 -5.38 -2.77
C LEU A 288 27.07 -6.84 -2.30
N ALA A 289 25.83 -7.31 -2.12
CA ALA A 289 25.59 -8.72 -1.81
C ALA A 289 25.74 -9.64 -3.02
N GLY A 290 25.54 -9.12 -4.25
CA GLY A 290 25.39 -9.91 -5.47
C GLY A 290 26.52 -10.91 -5.73
N ALA A 291 27.78 -10.49 -5.60
CA ALA A 291 28.93 -11.36 -5.86
C ALA A 291 29.02 -12.57 -4.89
N LYS A 292 28.58 -12.41 -3.64
CA LYS A 292 28.56 -13.48 -2.65
C LYS A 292 27.32 -14.35 -2.77
N LEU A 293 26.17 -13.74 -3.07
CA LEU A 293 24.91 -14.46 -3.28
C LEU A 293 24.99 -15.37 -4.51
N TRP A 294 25.66 -14.93 -5.58
CA TRP A 294 25.89 -15.74 -6.78
C TRP A 294 26.62 -17.07 -6.49
N LYS A 295 27.55 -17.06 -5.53
CA LYS A 295 28.35 -18.25 -5.18
C LYS A 295 27.68 -19.13 -4.11
N ARG A 296 27.01 -18.52 -3.14
CA ARG A 296 26.37 -19.22 -2.01
C ARG A 296 25.18 -18.42 -1.50
N ILE A 297 24.00 -18.75 -2.02
CA ILE A 297 22.74 -18.20 -1.55
C ILE A 297 22.17 -19.11 -0.45
N ASP A 298 21.85 -18.54 0.71
CA ASP A 298 21.13 -19.26 1.75
C ASP A 298 19.60 -19.16 1.53
N PHE A 299 18.84 -19.95 2.31
CA PHE A 299 17.41 -20.08 2.14
C PHE A 299 16.68 -18.73 2.26
N LEU A 300 17.01 -17.90 3.26
CA LEU A 300 16.34 -16.62 3.47
C LEU A 300 16.64 -15.62 2.33
N MET A 301 17.90 -15.55 1.90
CA MET A 301 18.28 -14.67 0.78
C MET A 301 17.65 -15.13 -0.53
N MET A 302 17.48 -16.43 -0.76
CA MET A 302 16.75 -16.96 -1.91
C MET A 302 15.30 -16.45 -1.90
N GLN A 303 14.62 -16.48 -0.75
CA GLN A 303 13.27 -15.92 -0.60
C GLN A 303 13.23 -14.42 -0.94
N MET A 304 14.21 -13.63 -0.50
CA MET A 304 14.29 -12.20 -0.80
C MET A 304 14.51 -11.93 -2.29
N VAL A 305 15.37 -12.69 -2.96
CA VAL A 305 15.62 -12.58 -4.41
C VAL A 305 14.37 -12.95 -5.20
N VAL A 306 13.69 -14.03 -4.81
CA VAL A 306 12.42 -14.45 -5.44
C VAL A 306 11.33 -13.41 -5.20
N TRP A 307 11.28 -12.79 -4.01
CA TRP A 307 10.35 -11.68 -3.78
C TRP A 307 10.60 -10.50 -4.74
N LEU A 308 11.85 -10.12 -4.96
CA LEU A 308 12.17 -9.06 -5.93
C LEU A 308 11.73 -9.46 -7.35
N GLY A 309 12.08 -10.67 -7.79
CA GLY A 309 11.79 -11.13 -9.16
C GLY A 309 10.30 -11.31 -9.42
N LEU A 310 9.61 -12.10 -8.58
CA LEU A 310 8.17 -12.34 -8.72
C LEU A 310 7.36 -11.10 -8.36
N GLY A 311 7.81 -10.28 -7.40
CA GLY A 311 7.17 -9.01 -7.09
C GLY A 311 7.19 -8.05 -8.27
N LEU A 312 8.33 -7.93 -8.96
CA LEU A 312 8.44 -7.13 -10.18
C LEU A 312 7.56 -7.70 -11.30
N MET A 313 7.51 -9.03 -11.45
CA MET A 313 6.59 -9.69 -12.39
C MET A 313 5.13 -9.35 -12.08
N VAL A 314 4.71 -9.46 -10.81
CA VAL A 314 3.35 -9.11 -10.37
C VAL A 314 3.03 -7.64 -10.68
N ILE A 315 3.98 -6.72 -10.53
CA ILE A 315 3.79 -5.31 -10.89
C ILE A 315 3.65 -5.16 -12.40
N SER A 316 4.51 -5.82 -13.18
CA SER A 316 4.56 -5.67 -14.64
C SER A 316 3.29 -6.16 -15.35
N VAL A 317 2.63 -7.20 -14.82
CA VAL A 317 1.38 -7.72 -15.40
C VAL A 317 0.14 -6.89 -15.12
N GLN A 318 0.23 -5.88 -14.24
CA GLN A 318 -0.88 -4.94 -13.95
C GLN A 318 -0.96 -3.82 -14.99
N THR A 319 -1.16 -4.19 -16.26
CA THR A 319 -1.06 -3.30 -17.43
C THR A 319 -2.05 -2.12 -17.43
N LEU A 320 -3.11 -2.18 -16.65
CA LEU A 320 -4.09 -1.10 -16.51
C LEU A 320 -3.66 -0.02 -15.49
N SER A 321 -2.69 -0.35 -14.59
CA SER A 321 -2.40 0.51 -13.43
C SER A 321 -0.94 0.38 -12.98
N TRP A 322 0.01 0.98 -13.69
CA TRP A 322 1.41 1.02 -13.24
C TRP A 322 1.68 2.22 -12.32
N TRP A 323 0.98 2.25 -11.18
CA TRP A 323 1.14 3.31 -10.19
C TRP A 323 2.47 3.21 -9.43
N ALA A 324 3.02 4.33 -9.01
CA ALA A 324 4.32 4.40 -8.33
C ALA A 324 4.34 3.62 -7.01
N TYR A 325 3.22 3.57 -6.29
CA TYR A 325 3.11 2.87 -5.02
C TYR A 325 3.18 1.34 -5.14
N HIS A 326 2.91 0.75 -6.32
CA HIS A 326 3.07 -0.70 -6.53
C HIS A 326 4.49 -1.18 -6.22
N PHE A 327 5.49 -0.34 -6.44
CA PHE A 327 6.89 -0.69 -6.20
C PHE A 327 7.25 -0.75 -4.71
N PHE A 328 6.41 -0.27 -3.79
CA PHE A 328 6.62 -0.47 -2.36
C PHE A 328 6.49 -1.94 -1.93
N LEU A 329 5.86 -2.78 -2.76
CA LEU A 329 5.92 -4.25 -2.61
C LEU A 329 7.37 -4.77 -2.51
N LEU A 330 8.34 -4.08 -3.14
CA LEU A 330 9.75 -4.49 -3.21
C LEU A 330 10.60 -3.88 -2.07
N LEU A 331 10.03 -3.05 -1.21
CA LEU A 331 10.76 -2.33 -0.17
C LEU A 331 11.44 -3.26 0.84
N VAL A 332 10.71 -4.25 1.34
CA VAL A 332 11.20 -5.19 2.36
C VAL A 332 12.37 -6.04 1.84
N PRO A 333 12.24 -6.76 0.70
CA PRO A 333 13.35 -7.56 0.20
C PRO A 333 14.58 -6.70 -0.14
N MET A 334 14.38 -5.46 -0.64
CA MET A 334 15.50 -4.55 -0.88
C MET A 334 16.22 -4.14 0.40
N ALA A 335 15.50 -3.81 1.47
CA ALA A 335 16.10 -3.44 2.74
C ALA A 335 16.89 -4.62 3.35
N VAL A 336 16.35 -5.84 3.29
CA VAL A 336 17.04 -7.05 3.80
C VAL A 336 18.28 -7.38 2.97
N LEU A 337 18.19 -7.30 1.63
CA LEU A 337 19.34 -7.50 0.74
C LEU A 337 20.39 -6.40 0.91
N ALA A 338 19.98 -5.15 1.16
CA ALA A 338 20.89 -4.05 1.48
C ALA A 338 21.63 -4.31 2.81
N GLY A 339 20.94 -4.80 3.85
CA GLY A 339 21.58 -5.28 5.07
C GLY A 339 22.61 -6.37 4.81
N LYS A 340 22.30 -7.34 3.93
CA LYS A 340 23.27 -8.37 3.50
C LYS A 340 24.45 -7.76 2.76
N GLY A 341 24.23 -6.77 1.91
CA GLY A 341 25.28 -6.05 1.21
C GLY A 341 26.24 -5.33 2.16
N ILE A 342 25.71 -4.69 3.20
CA ILE A 342 26.53 -4.09 4.28
C ILE A 342 27.40 -5.17 4.93
N ASP A 343 26.81 -6.32 5.30
CA ASP A 343 27.52 -7.42 5.95
C ASP A 343 28.66 -7.95 5.06
N VAL A 344 28.42 -8.13 3.77
CA VAL A 344 29.41 -8.58 2.79
C VAL A 344 30.51 -7.54 2.57
N ALA A 345 30.15 -6.28 2.39
CA ALA A 345 31.12 -5.19 2.17
C ALA A 345 32.12 -5.06 3.33
N LEU A 346 31.63 -5.22 4.56
CA LEU A 346 32.46 -5.11 5.76
C LEU A 346 33.34 -6.34 6.03
N GLN A 347 33.05 -7.50 5.36
CA GLN A 347 33.87 -8.72 5.41
C GLN A 347 34.88 -8.79 4.27
N SER A 348 34.80 -7.92 3.29
CA SER A 348 35.59 -7.98 2.04
C SER A 348 37.08 -7.74 2.31
N ALA A 349 37.92 -8.31 1.42
CA ALA A 349 39.38 -8.09 1.43
C ALA A 349 39.77 -6.61 1.13
N ARG A 350 38.85 -5.82 0.56
CA ARG A 350 39.00 -4.37 0.32
C ARG A 350 38.06 -3.55 1.21
N PRO A 351 38.22 -3.59 2.53
CA PRO A 351 37.23 -3.04 3.46
C PRO A 351 37.08 -1.51 3.38
N ARG A 352 38.10 -0.78 2.88
CA ARG A 352 38.02 0.69 2.74
C ARG A 352 36.95 1.08 1.73
N TRP A 353 36.96 0.53 0.52
CA TRP A 353 35.96 0.82 -0.50
C TRP A 353 34.55 0.44 -0.07
N GLY A 354 34.39 -0.78 0.48
CA GLY A 354 33.11 -1.20 1.01
C GLY A 354 32.55 -0.26 2.08
N ARG A 355 33.40 0.21 2.98
CA ARG A 355 33.03 1.19 4.02
C ARG A 355 32.59 2.54 3.42
N PHE A 356 33.30 3.05 2.42
CA PHE A 356 32.91 4.30 1.73
C PHE A 356 31.54 4.18 1.07
N VAL A 357 31.30 3.09 0.35
CA VAL A 357 30.00 2.85 -0.30
C VAL A 357 28.87 2.72 0.73
N VAL A 358 29.10 1.99 1.83
CA VAL A 358 28.13 1.85 2.91
C VAL A 358 27.83 3.21 3.55
N LEU A 359 28.86 3.96 3.95
CA LEU A 359 28.70 5.27 4.58
C LEU A 359 28.04 6.27 3.64
N GLY A 360 28.44 6.31 2.37
CA GLY A 360 27.82 7.17 1.36
C GLY A 360 26.34 6.86 1.16
N SER A 361 25.97 5.58 1.07
CA SER A 361 24.56 5.17 0.90
C SER A 361 23.72 5.51 2.13
N LEU A 362 24.23 5.26 3.35
CA LEU A 362 23.54 5.63 4.59
C LEU A 362 23.42 7.17 4.74
N LEU A 363 24.43 7.91 4.31
CA LEU A 363 24.37 9.38 4.29
C LEU A 363 23.29 9.88 3.31
N VAL A 364 23.21 9.30 2.10
CA VAL A 364 22.14 9.64 1.14
C VAL A 364 20.77 9.33 1.74
N LEU A 365 20.59 8.18 2.41
CA LEU A 365 19.35 7.86 3.10
C LEU A 365 19.01 8.90 4.17
N LEU A 366 20.00 9.31 4.98
CA LEU A 366 19.82 10.36 6.00
C LEU A 366 19.42 11.70 5.36
N ILE A 367 20.05 12.08 4.25
CA ILE A 367 19.71 13.30 3.52
C ILE A 367 18.25 13.25 3.02
N LEU A 368 17.78 12.12 2.51
CA LEU A 368 16.38 11.94 2.11
C LEU A 368 15.42 12.13 3.29
N ASN A 369 15.76 11.58 4.47
CA ASN A 369 14.96 11.74 5.68
C ASN A 369 14.92 13.21 6.14
N VAL A 370 16.08 13.87 6.22
CA VAL A 370 16.18 15.28 6.61
C VAL A 370 15.41 16.18 5.63
N ARG A 371 15.52 15.90 4.33
CA ARG A 371 14.74 16.63 3.31
C ARG A 371 13.24 16.47 3.48
N ALA A 372 12.77 15.24 3.77
CA ALA A 372 11.36 14.99 4.03
C ALA A 372 10.87 15.74 5.28
N MET A 373 11.63 15.65 6.39
CA MET A 373 11.35 16.38 7.63
C MET A 373 11.32 17.90 7.41
N ALA A 374 12.31 18.45 6.68
CA ALA A 374 12.40 19.86 6.40
C ALA A 374 11.22 20.35 5.54
N LYS A 375 10.82 19.59 4.50
CA LYS A 375 9.66 19.92 3.67
C LYS A 375 8.39 20.02 4.50
N THR A 376 8.12 18.99 5.32
CA THR A 376 6.91 18.92 6.14
C THR A 376 6.94 19.94 7.28
N GLY A 377 8.08 20.08 7.95
CA GLY A 377 8.27 21.09 9.00
C GLY A 377 8.13 22.52 8.47
N TYR A 378 8.65 22.82 7.28
CA TYR A 378 8.44 24.13 6.65
C TYR A 378 6.96 24.38 6.33
N ALA A 379 6.24 23.39 5.82
CA ALA A 379 4.81 23.52 5.56
C ALA A 379 4.03 23.82 6.85
N MET A 380 4.34 23.11 7.96
CA MET A 380 3.73 23.35 9.26
C MET A 380 4.09 24.74 9.83
N ALA A 381 5.33 25.17 9.71
CA ALA A 381 5.76 26.50 10.17
C ALA A 381 5.01 27.63 9.45
N ARG A 382 4.65 27.43 8.17
CA ARG A 382 3.93 28.41 7.36
C ARG A 382 2.41 28.36 7.51
N SER A 383 1.85 27.22 7.93
CA SER A 383 0.41 27.01 8.05
C SER A 383 -0.08 27.06 9.50
N GLY A 384 0.83 27.11 10.47
CA GLY A 384 0.56 26.80 11.86
C GLY A 384 0.59 25.28 12.11
N LEU A 385 0.75 24.89 13.37
CA LEU A 385 0.65 23.48 13.75
C LEU A 385 -0.77 22.96 13.46
N PRO A 386 -0.92 21.80 12.81
CA PRO A 386 -2.23 21.26 12.38
C PRO A 386 -3.03 20.67 13.55
N THR A 387 -3.18 21.44 14.65
CA THR A 387 -3.90 21.06 15.88
C THR A 387 -5.36 21.49 15.87
N ASN A 388 -5.75 22.34 14.93
CA ASN A 388 -7.13 22.77 14.70
C ASN A 388 -7.51 22.63 13.22
N PRO A 389 -8.80 22.62 12.86
CA PRO A 389 -9.25 22.39 11.48
C PRO A 389 -8.74 23.44 10.48
N GLU A 390 -8.59 24.69 10.88
CA GLU A 390 -8.13 25.78 10.02
C GLU A 390 -6.65 25.59 9.62
N ASN A 391 -5.78 25.39 10.61
CA ASN A 391 -4.36 25.12 10.38
C ASN A 391 -4.15 23.82 9.60
N LEU A 392 -4.94 22.76 9.91
CA LEU A 392 -4.90 21.51 9.18
C LEU A 392 -5.22 21.71 7.70
N LEU A 393 -6.31 22.41 7.39
CA LEU A 393 -6.69 22.71 6.02
C LEU A 393 -5.66 23.59 5.31
N ALA A 394 -5.10 24.61 6.00
CA ALA A 394 -4.04 25.46 5.47
C ALA A 394 -2.77 24.64 5.15
N TYR A 395 -2.41 23.70 6.02
CA TYR A 395 -1.32 22.77 5.80
C TYR A 395 -1.58 21.85 4.59
N GLN A 396 -2.76 21.24 4.51
CA GLN A 396 -3.14 20.33 3.44
C GLN A 396 -3.19 21.02 2.07
N LYS A 397 -3.69 22.25 2.00
CA LYS A 397 -3.65 23.10 0.80
C LYS A 397 -2.22 23.37 0.32
N ARG A 398 -1.27 23.46 1.25
CA ARG A 398 0.15 23.66 0.92
C ARG A 398 0.84 22.37 0.49
N MET A 399 0.44 21.23 1.05
CA MET A 399 1.03 19.93 0.75
C MET A 399 0.49 19.30 -0.55
N SER A 400 -0.75 19.63 -0.93
CA SER A 400 -1.39 19.11 -2.15
C SER A 400 -1.99 20.23 -3.00
N PRO A 401 -1.62 20.35 -4.28
CA PRO A 401 -2.17 21.35 -5.19
C PRO A 401 -3.67 21.13 -5.49
N LEU A 402 -4.22 19.97 -5.16
CA LEU A 402 -5.63 19.64 -5.40
C LEU A 402 -6.56 20.13 -4.27
N TYR A 403 -6.04 20.30 -3.05
CA TYR A 403 -6.86 20.66 -1.89
C TYR A 403 -7.51 22.06 -1.96
N PRO A 404 -6.91 23.10 -2.56
CA PRO A 404 -7.62 24.36 -2.76
C PRO A 404 -8.92 24.17 -3.52
N SER A 405 -8.88 23.51 -4.68
CA SER A 405 -10.05 23.24 -5.51
C SER A 405 -11.05 22.31 -4.82
N LEU A 406 -10.59 21.22 -4.20
CA LEU A 406 -11.48 20.34 -3.43
C LEU A 406 -12.20 21.09 -2.32
N SER A 407 -11.52 22.05 -1.64
CA SER A 407 -12.12 22.87 -0.59
C SER A 407 -13.23 23.77 -1.13
N GLU A 408 -13.05 24.35 -2.32
CA GLU A 408 -14.08 25.16 -2.99
C GLU A 408 -15.31 24.32 -3.35
N GLN A 409 -15.08 23.10 -3.88
CA GLN A 409 -16.17 22.16 -4.19
C GLN A 409 -16.96 21.79 -2.93
N VAL A 410 -16.26 21.53 -1.82
CA VAL A 410 -16.86 21.20 -0.53
C VAL A 410 -17.64 22.38 0.05
N GLN A 411 -17.08 23.58 -0.04
CA GLN A 411 -17.73 24.79 0.41
C GLN A 411 -19.05 24.99 -0.35
N TRP A 412 -19.03 24.88 -1.67
CA TRP A 412 -20.23 25.03 -2.49
C TRP A 412 -21.33 24.03 -2.14
N VAL A 413 -20.99 22.71 -2.06
CA VAL A 413 -22.03 21.69 -1.80
C VAL A 413 -22.59 21.76 -0.38
N ASN A 414 -21.87 22.39 0.54
CA ASN A 414 -22.27 22.56 1.93
C ASN A 414 -22.77 23.99 2.26
N GLU A 415 -22.92 24.88 1.27
CA GLU A 415 -23.53 26.22 1.49
C GLU A 415 -24.91 26.15 2.16
N PRO A 416 -25.26 27.10 3.02
CA PRO A 416 -26.61 27.21 3.54
C PRO A 416 -27.66 27.29 2.42
N GLY A 417 -28.71 26.50 2.52
CA GLY A 417 -29.76 26.40 1.49
C GLY A 417 -29.51 25.30 0.44
N ARG A 418 -28.36 24.65 0.43
CA ARG A 418 -28.16 23.43 -0.39
C ARG A 418 -28.90 22.26 0.23
N VAL A 419 -29.45 21.39 -0.65
CA VAL A 419 -30.13 20.16 -0.22
C VAL A 419 -29.14 19.24 0.50
N PRO A 420 -29.42 18.83 1.75
CA PRO A 420 -28.57 17.88 2.48
C PRO A 420 -28.73 16.47 1.93
N GLY A 421 -27.84 15.56 2.36
CA GLY A 421 -27.93 14.14 2.06
C GLY A 421 -26.81 13.62 1.17
N PRO A 422 -26.95 12.40 0.64
CA PRO A 422 -25.93 11.74 -0.17
C PRO A 422 -25.64 12.49 -1.47
N ILE A 423 -24.40 12.36 -1.94
CA ILE A 423 -23.96 12.91 -3.24
C ILE A 423 -23.38 11.76 -4.07
N TYR A 424 -23.23 11.98 -5.37
CA TYR A 424 -22.46 11.08 -6.23
C TYR A 424 -21.31 11.80 -6.92
N VAL A 425 -20.12 11.19 -6.91
CA VAL A 425 -18.90 11.80 -7.46
C VAL A 425 -18.31 10.87 -8.52
N ILE A 426 -18.31 11.30 -9.77
CA ILE A 426 -17.48 10.72 -10.83
C ILE A 426 -16.16 11.49 -10.81
N GLY A 427 -15.23 11.06 -9.95
CA GLY A 427 -14.02 11.80 -9.68
C GLY A 427 -13.40 11.44 -8.32
N ASN A 428 -12.67 12.38 -7.76
CA ASN A 428 -11.90 12.18 -6.54
C ASN A 428 -12.79 11.91 -5.30
N PRO A 429 -12.70 10.72 -4.68
CA PRO A 429 -13.51 10.35 -3.52
C PRO A 429 -13.20 11.18 -2.25
N THR A 430 -12.13 11.97 -2.24
CA THR A 430 -11.83 12.92 -1.16
C THR A 430 -12.97 13.93 -0.94
N LEU A 431 -13.79 14.17 -1.96
CA LEU A 431 -14.98 15.01 -1.83
C LEU A 431 -15.99 14.45 -0.81
N TYR A 432 -16.18 13.13 -0.73
CA TYR A 432 -17.03 12.53 0.29
C TYR A 432 -16.49 12.77 1.69
N VAL A 433 -15.18 12.57 1.86
CA VAL A 433 -14.51 12.75 3.16
C VAL A 433 -14.60 14.18 3.65
N LEU A 434 -14.19 15.14 2.80
CA LEU A 434 -14.14 16.56 3.18
C LEU A 434 -15.54 17.17 3.32
N SER A 435 -16.51 16.77 2.49
CA SER A 435 -17.89 17.27 2.60
C SER A 435 -18.68 16.61 3.72
N ARG A 436 -18.18 15.49 4.26
CA ARG A 436 -18.89 14.62 5.22
C ARG A 436 -20.23 14.12 4.69
N ARG A 437 -20.35 14.02 3.36
CA ARG A 437 -21.53 13.47 2.70
C ARG A 437 -21.28 12.04 2.28
N THR A 438 -22.30 11.21 2.44
CA THR A 438 -22.23 9.79 2.06
C THR A 438 -22.38 9.61 0.55
N GLN A 439 -21.84 8.51 0.05
CA GLN A 439 -22.02 8.08 -1.33
C GLN A 439 -23.49 7.66 -1.57
N ALA A 440 -24.08 8.12 -2.67
CA ALA A 440 -25.50 7.91 -2.96
C ALA A 440 -25.84 6.52 -3.49
N ILE A 441 -24.91 5.86 -4.17
CA ILE A 441 -25.10 4.55 -4.80
C ILE A 441 -23.96 3.61 -4.48
N ALA A 442 -24.17 2.33 -4.60
CA ALA A 442 -23.14 1.33 -4.29
C ALA A 442 -21.91 1.44 -5.21
N PHE A 443 -22.12 1.72 -6.49
CA PHE A 443 -21.06 1.77 -7.48
C PHE A 443 -20.24 3.05 -7.38
N LEU A 444 -18.91 2.90 -7.40
CA LEU A 444 -17.98 4.03 -7.28
C LEU A 444 -17.76 4.75 -8.62
N GLY A 445 -17.61 6.07 -8.57
CA GLY A 445 -17.21 6.90 -9.70
C GLY A 445 -15.71 7.17 -9.79
N TRP A 446 -14.87 6.43 -9.05
CA TRP A 446 -13.41 6.59 -9.04
C TRP A 446 -12.75 5.73 -10.13
N ILE A 447 -11.78 6.30 -10.84
CA ILE A 447 -11.03 5.65 -11.93
C ILE A 447 -11.96 5.15 -13.06
N PRO A 448 -12.77 6.03 -13.69
CA PRO A 448 -13.71 5.64 -14.74
C PRO A 448 -13.04 5.05 -15.99
N GLU A 449 -11.74 5.31 -16.20
CA GLU A 449 -10.93 4.67 -17.24
C GLU A 449 -10.75 3.16 -17.07
N MET A 450 -11.04 2.63 -15.88
CA MET A 450 -10.99 1.21 -15.59
C MET A 450 -12.38 0.56 -15.52
N MET A 451 -13.44 1.27 -15.93
CA MET A 451 -14.80 0.74 -15.96
C MET A 451 -15.13 0.13 -17.30
N LEU A 452 -15.75 -1.05 -17.28
CA LEU A 452 -16.35 -1.66 -18.47
C LEU A 452 -17.63 -0.93 -18.85
N ARG A 453 -17.99 -0.96 -20.14
CA ARG A 453 -19.15 -0.24 -20.68
C ARG A 453 -20.46 -0.60 -19.97
N GLU A 454 -20.67 -1.87 -19.65
CA GLU A 454 -21.88 -2.35 -18.96
C GLU A 454 -22.03 -1.80 -17.53
N GLN A 455 -20.91 -1.46 -16.85
CA GLN A 455 -20.93 -0.91 -15.50
C GLN A 455 -21.56 0.50 -15.47
N TRP A 456 -21.45 1.25 -16.56
CA TRP A 456 -22.12 2.53 -16.70
C TRP A 456 -23.64 2.41 -16.71
N GLY A 457 -24.20 1.34 -17.31
CA GLY A 457 -25.63 1.04 -17.22
C GLY A 457 -26.08 0.72 -15.79
N THR A 458 -25.22 0.10 -15.00
CA THR A 458 -25.46 -0.14 -13.56
C THR A 458 -25.48 1.18 -12.78
N ILE A 459 -24.51 2.07 -13.05
CA ILE A 459 -24.44 3.40 -12.42
C ILE A 459 -25.69 4.21 -12.77
N GLU A 460 -26.09 4.25 -14.06
CA GLU A 460 -27.29 4.94 -14.53
C GLU A 460 -28.54 4.45 -13.77
N LYS A 461 -28.74 3.13 -13.74
CA LYS A 461 -29.88 2.52 -13.04
C LYS A 461 -29.91 2.87 -11.54
N GLN A 462 -28.76 2.79 -10.87
CA GLN A 462 -28.67 3.12 -9.44
C GLN A 462 -28.91 4.63 -9.20
N LEU A 463 -28.39 5.51 -10.07
CA LEU A 463 -28.62 6.95 -9.98
C LEU A 463 -30.07 7.34 -10.25
N ASP A 464 -30.75 6.67 -11.20
CA ASP A 464 -32.16 6.93 -11.47
C ASP A 464 -33.08 6.50 -10.30
N GLN A 465 -32.66 5.45 -9.57
CA GLN A 465 -33.36 5.00 -8.36
C GLN A 465 -33.08 5.92 -7.14
N ALA A 466 -31.80 6.24 -6.90
CA ALA A 466 -31.40 6.99 -5.72
C ALA A 466 -31.65 8.50 -5.82
N ARG A 467 -31.57 9.06 -7.02
CA ARG A 467 -31.78 10.49 -7.35
C ARG A 467 -31.11 11.43 -6.34
N PRO A 468 -29.79 11.34 -6.09
CA PRO A 468 -29.12 12.26 -5.20
C PRO A 468 -29.31 13.70 -5.67
N ALA A 469 -29.40 14.63 -4.70
CA ALA A 469 -29.59 16.05 -5.02
C ALA A 469 -28.45 16.61 -5.90
N TYR A 470 -27.24 16.08 -5.74
CA TYR A 470 -26.07 16.55 -6.47
C TYR A 470 -25.22 15.39 -7.00
N VAL A 471 -24.76 15.57 -8.25
CA VAL A 471 -23.76 14.71 -8.93
C VAL A 471 -22.58 15.61 -9.32
N TYR A 472 -21.37 15.23 -8.97
CA TYR A 472 -20.14 15.89 -9.42
C TYR A 472 -19.45 15.07 -10.49
N ILE A 473 -19.07 15.71 -11.60
CA ILE A 473 -18.30 15.08 -12.67
C ILE A 473 -16.99 15.85 -12.86
N GLU A 474 -15.88 15.20 -12.54
CA GLU A 474 -14.55 15.77 -12.70
C GLU A 474 -14.16 15.86 -14.19
N ARG A 475 -13.70 17.03 -14.64
CA ARG A 475 -13.45 17.34 -16.07
C ARG A 475 -12.50 16.35 -16.74
N ARG A 476 -11.44 15.92 -16.06
CA ARG A 476 -10.47 14.95 -16.61
C ARG A 476 -11.09 13.59 -16.90
N HIS A 477 -12.20 13.25 -16.25
CA HIS A 477 -12.87 11.97 -16.37
C HIS A 477 -13.97 11.97 -17.46
N VAL A 478 -14.39 13.13 -17.93
CA VAL A 478 -15.44 13.27 -18.97
C VAL A 478 -15.17 12.41 -20.20
N LYS A 479 -13.91 12.34 -20.65
CA LYS A 479 -13.50 11.55 -21.82
C LYS A 479 -13.65 10.02 -21.67
N PHE A 480 -13.83 9.52 -20.45
CA PHE A 480 -14.03 8.11 -20.15
C PHE A 480 -15.49 7.74 -19.93
N ILE A 481 -16.36 8.74 -19.84
CA ILE A 481 -17.80 8.55 -19.71
C ILE A 481 -18.37 8.23 -21.08
N PRO A 482 -19.05 7.08 -21.27
CA PRO A 482 -19.56 6.71 -22.57
C PRO A 482 -20.67 7.69 -23.02
N PRO A 483 -20.78 7.95 -24.34
CA PRO A 483 -21.77 8.89 -24.88
C PRO A 483 -23.20 8.58 -24.44
N GLU A 484 -23.54 7.31 -24.24
CA GLU A 484 -24.87 6.84 -23.85
C GLU A 484 -25.29 7.27 -22.44
N PHE A 485 -24.35 7.61 -21.57
CA PHE A 485 -24.64 8.06 -20.21
C PHE A 485 -25.14 9.52 -20.16
N TRP A 486 -24.73 10.37 -21.12
CA TRP A 486 -25.07 11.79 -21.12
C TRP A 486 -26.56 12.10 -21.32
N PRO A 487 -27.33 11.37 -22.16
CA PRO A 487 -28.80 11.55 -22.26
C PRO A 487 -29.49 11.38 -20.91
N PHE A 488 -29.06 10.42 -20.09
CA PHE A 488 -29.56 10.26 -18.73
C PHE A 488 -29.22 11.47 -17.85
N VAL A 489 -27.94 11.87 -17.80
CA VAL A 489 -27.51 13.02 -17.00
C VAL A 489 -28.30 14.27 -17.36
N ASN A 490 -28.41 14.59 -18.66
CA ASN A 490 -29.09 15.79 -19.14
C ASN A 490 -30.62 15.78 -18.92
N ARG A 491 -31.22 14.57 -18.83
CA ARG A 491 -32.65 14.41 -18.54
C ARG A 491 -32.94 14.62 -17.04
N VAL A 492 -32.09 14.09 -16.19
CA VAL A 492 -32.35 14.01 -14.74
C VAL A 492 -31.71 15.18 -13.98
N TYR A 493 -30.61 15.71 -14.46
CA TYR A 493 -29.81 16.72 -13.78
C TYR A 493 -29.55 17.95 -14.67
N LYS A 494 -29.31 19.09 -14.06
CA LYS A 494 -28.89 20.34 -14.73
C LYS A 494 -27.58 20.83 -14.16
N PRO A 495 -26.68 21.41 -15.00
CA PRO A 495 -25.49 22.10 -14.49
C PRO A 495 -25.87 23.15 -13.47
N ALA A 496 -25.24 23.11 -12.29
CA ALA A 496 -25.50 24.01 -11.17
C ALA A 496 -24.28 24.88 -10.81
N GLN A 497 -23.07 24.31 -10.97
CA GLN A 497 -21.82 25.05 -10.83
C GLN A 497 -20.75 24.43 -11.73
N GLU A 498 -20.09 25.25 -12.51
CA GLU A 498 -18.92 24.87 -13.31
C GLU A 498 -17.66 25.44 -12.67
N THR A 499 -16.61 24.60 -12.62
CA THR A 499 -15.28 24.97 -12.14
C THR A 499 -14.22 24.46 -13.13
N PRO A 500 -12.96 24.92 -13.03
CA PRO A 500 -11.88 24.39 -13.88
C PRO A 500 -11.71 22.87 -13.75
N GLU A 501 -11.97 22.29 -12.59
CA GLU A 501 -11.78 20.87 -12.30
C GLU A 501 -12.97 19.99 -12.64
N GLY A 502 -14.20 20.55 -12.69
CA GLY A 502 -15.40 19.75 -12.97
C GLY A 502 -16.70 20.54 -12.82
N THR A 503 -17.81 19.83 -12.94
CA THR A 503 -19.14 20.40 -12.90
C THR A 503 -20.00 19.69 -11.87
N TRP A 504 -20.64 20.46 -11.00
CA TRP A 504 -21.75 20.01 -10.17
C TRP A 504 -23.05 20.07 -10.97
N TYR A 505 -23.79 18.99 -10.95
CA TYR A 505 -25.13 18.88 -11.52
C TYR A 505 -26.14 18.75 -10.36
N ALA A 506 -27.19 19.56 -10.38
CA ALA A 506 -28.30 19.46 -9.45
C ALA A 506 -29.46 18.69 -10.06
N LEU A 507 -30.17 17.93 -9.24
CA LEU A 507 -31.39 17.22 -9.65
C LEU A 507 -32.40 18.22 -10.21
N SER A 508 -32.86 17.99 -11.43
CA SER A 508 -33.92 18.80 -12.04
C SER A 508 -35.19 18.62 -11.21
N GLN A 509 -35.75 19.71 -10.68
CA GLN A 509 -37.09 19.66 -10.11
C GLN A 509 -38.02 19.21 -11.24
N GLN A 510 -38.74 18.11 -11.04
CA GLN A 510 -39.86 17.83 -11.93
C GLN A 510 -40.82 19.02 -11.79
N PRO A 511 -41.37 19.55 -12.91
CA PRO A 511 -42.49 20.46 -12.78
C PRO A 511 -43.57 19.71 -12.03
N THR A 512 -43.93 20.26 -10.84
CA THR A 512 -45.11 19.81 -10.11
C THR A 512 -46.28 19.88 -11.07
N GLY A 513 -46.63 18.73 -11.66
CA GLY A 513 -47.84 18.56 -12.44
C GLY A 513 -49.08 18.54 -11.54
#